data_914009b3ddbffa5956a0522ed413dc57
#
_entry.id   914009b3ddbffa5956a0522ed413dc57
#
_cell.length_a   1.000
_cell.length_b   1.000
_cell.length_c   1.000
_cell.angle_alpha   90.00
_cell.angle_beta   90.00
_cell.angle_gamma   90.00
#
_symmetry.space_group_name_H-M   'P 1'
#
loop_
_entity.id
_entity.type
_entity.pdbx_description
1 polymer ?
#
loop_
_entity_poly.entity_id
_entity_poly.type
_entity_poly.pdbx_seq_one_letter_code
_entity_poly.pdbx_strand_id
1 'polypeptide(L)'
;DFLKARTGKLLVPSTIGLFVFQWIQGYVSMSISNAFSQMPDSMPKPVLYFIMVLSGSGVLWTIQMMWLFSVFLLLVRKVEKGRLIKPAEKINIIVLLLLGVFVFGAAQILNTPIILVYRFGIYGFCFLLGYYVFSNDNVIRQLEKYCIPLLVTAGILGVIYTVIYYGENYAASPVVNCPLAIAFAWI
;
A
#
# COMPACT_ATOMS: atom_id res chain seq x y z
N ASP A 1 -2.85 4.16 25.47
CA ASP A 1 -1.92 3.03 25.33
C ASP A 1 -1.76 2.52 23.87
N PHE A 2 -2.82 2.46 23.07
CA PHE A 2 -2.74 2.00 21.67
C PHE A 2 -1.74 2.79 20.81
N LEU A 3 -1.82 4.13 20.80
CA LEU A 3 -0.89 4.97 20.02
C LEU A 3 0.54 4.82 20.51
N LYS A 4 0.77 4.77 21.82
CA LYS A 4 2.11 4.58 22.40
C LYS A 4 2.73 3.27 21.93
N ALA A 5 1.94 2.18 21.94
CA ALA A 5 2.39 0.88 21.44
C ALA A 5 2.69 0.90 19.93
N ARG A 6 1.85 1.56 19.12
CA ARG A 6 2.06 1.70 17.67
C ARG A 6 3.26 2.60 17.34
N THR A 7 3.43 3.70 18.09
CA THR A 7 4.61 4.58 17.93
C THR A 7 5.91 3.82 18.22
N GLY A 8 5.98 3.10 19.33
CA GLY A 8 7.18 2.32 19.68
C GLY A 8 7.46 1.15 18.73
N LYS A 9 6.43 0.51 18.15
CA LYS A 9 6.59 -0.66 17.27
C LYS A 9 6.74 -0.30 15.78
N LEU A 10 6.18 0.80 15.33
CA LEU A 10 6.15 1.17 13.90
C LEU A 10 6.99 2.42 13.62
N LEU A 11 6.66 3.56 14.27
CA LEU A 11 7.27 4.83 13.92
C LEU A 11 8.74 4.88 14.32
N VAL A 12 9.09 4.50 15.54
CA VAL A 12 10.47 4.59 16.04
C VAL A 12 11.42 3.72 15.22
N PRO A 13 11.19 2.40 15.01
CA PRO A 13 12.09 1.57 14.22
C PRO A 13 12.17 2.00 12.76
N SER A 14 11.05 2.40 12.12
CA SER A 14 11.06 2.85 10.74
C SER A 14 11.80 4.17 10.56
N THR A 15 11.69 5.10 11.51
CA THR A 15 12.42 6.36 11.48
C THR A 15 13.92 6.15 11.68
N ILE A 16 14.32 5.33 12.65
CA ILE A 16 15.72 4.96 12.85
C ILE A 16 16.26 4.28 11.59
N GLY A 17 15.53 3.30 11.05
CA GLY A 17 15.91 2.61 9.82
C GLY A 17 16.08 3.54 8.63
N LEU A 18 15.21 4.53 8.48
CA LEU A 18 15.28 5.55 7.44
C LEU A 18 16.60 6.34 7.52
N PHE A 19 16.93 6.86 8.68
CA PHE A 19 18.14 7.69 8.84
C PHE A 19 19.44 6.88 8.91
N VAL A 20 19.40 5.66 9.45
CA VAL A 20 20.62 4.85 9.63
C VAL A 20 20.98 4.05 8.37
N PHE A 21 20.01 3.50 7.65
CA PHE A 21 20.27 2.56 6.56
C PHE A 21 19.86 3.05 5.18
N GLN A 22 18.78 3.82 5.06
CA GLN A 22 18.21 4.15 3.75
C GLN A 22 19.03 5.15 2.93
N TRP A 23 19.89 5.94 3.55
CA TRP A 23 20.80 6.81 2.81
C TRP A 23 21.74 6.02 1.90
N ILE A 24 22.11 4.78 2.28
CA ILE A 24 22.95 3.89 1.45
C ILE A 24 22.18 3.51 0.19
N GLN A 25 20.91 3.10 0.33
CA GLN A 25 20.07 2.79 -0.82
C GLN A 25 19.84 4.02 -1.71
N GLY A 26 19.62 5.18 -1.10
CA GLY A 26 19.49 6.45 -1.80
C GLY A 26 20.74 6.82 -2.56
N TYR A 27 21.92 6.66 -1.96
CA TYR A 27 23.22 6.86 -2.64
C TYR A 27 23.36 5.96 -3.87
N VAL A 28 23.08 4.67 -3.72
CA VAL A 28 23.17 3.70 -4.83
C VAL A 28 22.17 4.07 -5.94
N SER A 29 20.92 4.36 -5.58
CA SER A 29 19.89 4.75 -6.53
C SER A 29 20.25 6.02 -7.30
N MET A 30 20.77 7.04 -6.62
CA MET A 30 21.20 8.30 -7.22
C MET A 30 22.44 8.13 -8.09
N SER A 31 23.35 7.23 -7.71
CA SER A 31 24.53 6.89 -8.53
C SER A 31 24.13 6.21 -9.84
N ILE A 32 23.21 5.23 -9.78
CA ILE A 32 22.72 4.50 -10.97
C ILE A 32 21.94 5.43 -11.91
N SER A 33 21.14 6.33 -11.36
CA SER A 33 20.35 7.29 -12.15
C SER A 33 21.13 8.52 -12.64
N ASN A 34 22.42 8.63 -12.34
CA ASN A 34 23.25 9.81 -12.59
C ASN A 34 22.66 11.12 -12.01
N ALA A 35 21.87 11.02 -10.95
CA ALA A 35 21.23 12.19 -10.33
C ALA A 35 22.26 13.14 -9.69
N PHE A 36 23.43 12.65 -9.27
CA PHE A 36 24.50 13.48 -8.73
C PHE A 36 25.04 14.49 -9.75
N SER A 37 25.10 14.14 -11.04
CA SER A 37 25.58 15.05 -12.09
C SER A 37 24.62 16.22 -12.38
N GLN A 38 23.39 16.11 -11.93
CA GLN A 38 22.36 17.16 -12.08
C GLN A 38 22.28 18.08 -10.86
N MET A 39 23.07 17.80 -9.81
CA MET A 39 23.06 18.59 -8.59
C MET A 39 24.08 19.72 -8.63
N PRO A 40 23.78 20.89 -8.03
CA PRO A 40 24.74 21.97 -7.89
C PRO A 40 25.93 21.55 -7.02
N ASP A 41 27.16 21.85 -7.44
CA ASP A 41 28.39 21.57 -6.68
C ASP A 41 28.42 22.28 -5.31
N SER A 42 27.65 23.36 -5.16
CA SER A 42 27.53 24.15 -3.94
C SER A 42 26.58 23.58 -2.90
N MET A 43 26.00 22.38 -3.11
CA MET A 43 25.00 21.82 -2.21
C MET A 43 25.59 21.46 -0.85
N PRO A 44 25.01 21.92 0.28
CA PRO A 44 25.48 21.56 1.62
C PRO A 44 25.36 20.06 1.89
N LYS A 45 26.40 19.45 2.47
CA LYS A 45 26.43 18.00 2.79
C LYS A 45 25.21 17.50 3.58
N PRO A 46 24.67 18.23 4.58
CA PRO A 46 23.45 17.81 5.29
C PRO A 46 22.24 17.71 4.36
N VAL A 47 22.08 18.63 3.42
CA VAL A 47 20.97 18.62 2.45
C VAL A 47 21.09 17.40 1.53
N LEU A 48 22.30 17.12 1.04
CA LEU A 48 22.58 15.93 0.23
C LEU A 48 22.23 14.64 0.99
N TYR A 49 22.60 14.55 2.27
CA TYR A 49 22.23 13.42 3.11
C TYR A 49 20.72 13.23 3.22
N PHE A 50 19.96 14.30 3.46
CA PHE A 50 18.48 14.23 3.50
C PHE A 50 17.88 13.80 2.16
N ILE A 51 18.43 14.28 1.04
CA ILE A 51 17.97 13.86 -0.30
C ILE A 51 18.25 12.36 -0.50
N MET A 52 19.42 11.86 -0.12
CA MET A 52 19.74 10.42 -0.19
C MET A 52 18.79 9.59 0.69
N VAL A 53 18.50 10.04 1.92
CA VAL A 53 17.56 9.38 2.82
C VAL A 53 16.16 9.30 2.20
N LEU A 54 15.67 10.37 1.60
CA LEU A 54 14.36 10.42 0.96
C LEU A 54 14.30 9.58 -0.33
N SER A 55 15.36 9.64 -1.15
CA SER A 55 15.46 8.83 -2.38
C SER A 55 15.53 7.33 -2.09
N GLY A 56 16.13 6.97 -0.94
CA GLY A 56 16.26 5.59 -0.51
C GLY A 56 15.09 5.08 0.34
N SER A 57 13.98 5.82 0.48
CA SER A 57 12.91 5.50 1.45
C SER A 57 12.30 4.09 1.30
N GLY A 58 12.44 3.45 0.14
CA GLY A 58 12.13 2.04 -0.10
C GLY A 58 10.81 1.59 0.53
N VAL A 59 10.85 0.51 1.32
CA VAL A 59 9.65 -0.07 1.97
C VAL A 59 9.29 0.64 3.29
N LEU A 60 10.21 1.36 3.92
CA LEU A 60 9.97 1.95 5.27
C LEU A 60 8.88 3.01 5.29
N TRP A 61 8.63 3.68 4.17
CA TRP A 61 7.53 4.65 4.07
C TRP A 61 6.15 4.01 4.31
N THR A 62 5.95 2.74 3.92
CA THR A 62 4.68 2.04 4.16
C THR A 62 4.42 1.83 5.64
N ILE A 63 5.46 1.56 6.43
CA ILE A 63 5.36 1.40 7.88
C ILE A 63 4.99 2.73 8.56
N GLN A 64 5.59 3.84 8.11
CA GLN A 64 5.24 5.18 8.59
C GLN A 64 3.79 5.53 8.24
N MET A 65 3.35 5.19 7.02
CA MET A 65 1.96 5.36 6.59
C MET A 65 0.98 4.55 7.44
N MET A 66 1.31 3.29 7.78
CA MET A 66 0.49 2.47 8.69
C MET A 66 0.34 3.11 10.07
N TRP A 67 1.40 3.75 10.57
CA TRP A 67 1.30 4.51 11.81
C TRP A 67 0.35 5.71 11.66
N LEU A 68 0.52 6.52 10.61
CA LEU A 68 -0.33 7.66 10.32
C LEU A 68 -1.81 7.26 10.20
N PHE A 69 -2.10 6.18 9.45
CA PHE A 69 -3.47 5.66 9.31
C PHE A 69 -4.03 5.09 10.61
N SER A 70 -3.18 4.59 11.52
CA SER A 70 -3.62 4.18 12.86
C SER A 70 -4.09 5.38 13.69
N VAL A 71 -3.43 6.53 13.56
CA VAL A 71 -3.87 7.80 14.17
C VAL A 71 -5.18 8.26 13.54
N PHE A 72 -5.24 8.27 12.20
CA PHE A 72 -6.46 8.64 11.46
C PHE A 72 -7.66 7.76 11.82
N LEU A 73 -7.43 6.45 11.93
CA LEU A 73 -8.47 5.49 12.35
C LEU A 73 -9.08 5.84 13.72
N LEU A 74 -8.25 6.26 14.69
CA LEU A 74 -8.78 6.67 15.99
C LEU A 74 -9.68 7.90 15.90
N LEU A 75 -9.34 8.86 15.02
CA LEU A 75 -10.18 10.02 14.77
C LEU A 75 -11.50 9.61 14.11
N VAL A 76 -11.44 8.76 13.08
CA VAL A 76 -12.63 8.24 12.39
C VAL A 76 -13.53 7.48 13.38
N ARG A 77 -12.98 6.59 14.21
CA ARG A 77 -13.75 5.84 15.23
C ARG A 77 -14.44 6.73 16.25
N LYS A 78 -13.83 7.83 16.62
CA LYS A 78 -14.43 8.81 17.54
C LYS A 78 -15.67 9.47 16.94
N VAL A 79 -15.70 9.65 15.62
CA VAL A 79 -16.80 10.29 14.89
C VAL A 79 -17.88 9.28 14.53
N GLU A 80 -17.50 8.10 14.01
CA GLU A 80 -18.46 7.12 13.45
C GLU A 80 -19.20 6.28 14.47
N LYS A 81 -18.68 6.17 15.71
CA LYS A 81 -19.31 5.45 16.84
C LYS A 81 -19.72 4.00 16.54
N GLY A 82 -18.96 3.28 15.71
CA GLY A 82 -19.21 1.87 15.37
C GLY A 82 -20.28 1.62 14.30
N ARG A 83 -20.75 2.66 13.61
CA ARG A 83 -21.78 2.52 12.57
C ARG A 83 -21.29 1.80 11.31
N LEU A 84 -20.00 1.94 10.95
CA LEU A 84 -19.42 1.34 9.75
C LEU A 84 -19.09 -0.15 9.90
N ILE A 85 -19.08 -0.70 11.12
CA ILE A 85 -18.80 -2.11 11.35
C ILE A 85 -20.05 -2.97 11.03
N LYS A 86 -21.24 -2.48 11.34
CA LYS A 86 -22.50 -3.22 11.18
C LYS A 86 -22.79 -3.73 9.76
N PRO A 87 -22.55 -2.96 8.67
CA PRO A 87 -22.73 -3.46 7.31
C PRO A 87 -21.84 -4.65 6.97
N ALA A 88 -20.61 -4.70 7.52
CA ALA A 88 -19.65 -5.77 7.25
C ALA A 88 -20.10 -7.15 7.78
N GLU A 89 -20.95 -7.19 8.82
CA GLU A 89 -21.48 -8.44 9.37
C GLU A 89 -22.39 -9.19 8.37
N LYS A 90 -22.95 -8.48 7.38
CA LYS A 90 -23.86 -9.04 6.37
C LYS A 90 -23.21 -9.25 5.01
N ILE A 91 -21.93 -8.96 4.87
CA ILE A 91 -21.20 -9.12 3.59
C ILE A 91 -21.11 -10.62 3.27
N ASN A 92 -21.47 -10.99 2.04
CA ASN A 92 -21.24 -12.32 1.48
C ASN A 92 -20.07 -12.32 0.50
N ILE A 93 -19.60 -13.49 0.05
CA ILE A 93 -18.46 -13.64 -0.85
C ILE A 93 -18.65 -12.87 -2.16
N ILE A 94 -19.86 -12.76 -2.69
CA ILE A 94 -20.14 -12.03 -3.94
C ILE A 94 -19.87 -10.54 -3.74
N VAL A 95 -20.32 -9.98 -2.61
CA VAL A 95 -20.07 -8.58 -2.28
C VAL A 95 -18.58 -8.32 -2.07
N LEU A 96 -17.83 -9.26 -1.46
CA LEU A 96 -16.38 -9.17 -1.33
C LEU A 96 -15.69 -9.14 -2.69
N LEU A 97 -16.11 -9.98 -3.63
CA LEU A 97 -15.55 -9.97 -4.99
C LEU A 97 -15.87 -8.66 -5.73
N LEU A 98 -17.11 -8.16 -5.59
CA LEU A 98 -17.50 -6.87 -6.18
C LEU A 98 -16.77 -5.68 -5.54
N LEU A 99 -16.34 -5.79 -4.30
CA LEU A 99 -15.56 -4.75 -3.62
C LEU A 99 -14.24 -4.45 -4.35
N GLY A 100 -13.67 -5.44 -5.06
CA GLY A 100 -12.50 -5.23 -5.92
C GLY A 100 -12.74 -4.18 -7.02
N VAL A 101 -13.93 -4.11 -7.58
CA VAL A 101 -14.31 -3.09 -8.55
C VAL A 101 -14.30 -1.70 -7.91
N PHE A 102 -14.77 -1.58 -6.67
CA PHE A 102 -14.72 -0.32 -5.93
C PHE A 102 -13.29 0.09 -5.59
N VAL A 103 -12.44 -0.87 -5.21
CA VAL A 103 -11.01 -0.60 -4.95
C VAL A 103 -10.32 -0.12 -6.23
N PHE A 104 -10.61 -0.76 -7.36
CA PHE A 104 -10.09 -0.32 -8.65
C PHE A 104 -10.57 1.09 -9.02
N GLY A 105 -11.86 1.37 -8.91
CA GLY A 105 -12.41 2.70 -9.15
C GLY A 105 -11.80 3.76 -8.23
N ALA A 106 -11.66 3.45 -6.93
CA ALA A 106 -10.99 4.31 -5.97
C ALA A 106 -9.51 4.54 -6.34
N ALA A 107 -8.82 3.51 -6.85
CA ALA A 107 -7.43 3.62 -7.27
C ALA A 107 -7.24 4.61 -8.42
N GLN A 108 -8.19 4.73 -9.36
CA GLN A 108 -8.09 5.70 -10.44
C GLN A 108 -8.02 7.16 -9.95
N ILE A 109 -8.66 7.43 -8.82
CA ILE A 109 -8.74 8.78 -8.23
C ILE A 109 -7.68 8.96 -7.13
N LEU A 110 -7.53 7.95 -6.27
CA LEU A 110 -6.74 8.06 -5.05
C LEU A 110 -5.27 7.62 -5.21
N ASN A 111 -4.90 7.02 -6.35
CA ASN A 111 -3.55 6.52 -6.60
C ASN A 111 -2.60 7.61 -7.11
N THR A 112 -2.77 8.85 -6.67
CA THR A 112 -1.88 9.97 -7.00
C THR A 112 -0.82 10.14 -5.93
N PRO A 113 0.47 10.23 -6.30
CA PRO A 113 1.52 10.56 -5.34
C PRO A 113 1.38 12.02 -4.91
N ILE A 114 1.27 12.27 -3.61
CA ILE A 114 1.15 13.63 -3.06
C ILE A 114 2.52 14.16 -2.67
N ILE A 115 3.34 13.32 -2.05
CA ILE A 115 4.72 13.65 -1.66
C ILE A 115 5.61 12.50 -2.11
N LEU A 116 6.48 12.73 -3.12
CA LEU A 116 7.38 11.71 -3.68
C LEU A 116 6.62 10.41 -4.05
N VAL A 117 6.83 9.34 -3.26
CA VAL A 117 6.20 8.03 -3.47
C VAL A 117 4.94 7.81 -2.63
N TYR A 118 4.58 8.75 -1.74
CA TYR A 118 3.48 8.58 -0.78
C TYR A 118 2.12 8.74 -1.46
N ARG A 119 1.39 7.64 -1.58
CA ARG A 119 0.05 7.55 -2.15
C ARG A 119 -0.98 7.42 -1.03
N PHE A 120 -1.17 8.50 -0.26
CA PHE A 120 -2.01 8.51 0.95
C PHE A 120 -3.44 8.03 0.71
N GLY A 121 -4.03 8.42 -0.42
CA GLY A 121 -5.43 8.13 -0.71
C GLY A 121 -5.72 6.63 -0.78
N ILE A 122 -5.07 5.92 -1.71
CA ILE A 122 -5.35 4.50 -1.93
C ILE A 122 -4.92 3.63 -0.75
N TYR A 123 -3.75 3.91 -0.14
CA TYR A 123 -3.29 3.13 1.02
C TYR A 123 -4.15 3.37 2.26
N GLY A 124 -4.64 4.61 2.48
CA GLY A 124 -5.58 4.93 3.55
C GLY A 124 -6.93 4.23 3.34
N PHE A 125 -7.43 4.22 2.12
CA PHE A 125 -8.64 3.50 1.76
C PHE A 125 -8.52 2.00 2.01
N CYS A 126 -7.44 1.35 1.53
CA CYS A 126 -7.19 -0.06 1.78
C CYS A 126 -7.01 -0.38 3.27
N PHE A 127 -6.35 0.51 4.03
CA PHE A 127 -6.21 0.36 5.48
C PHE A 127 -7.56 0.39 6.19
N LEU A 128 -8.46 1.29 5.82
CA LEU A 128 -9.82 1.36 6.37
C LEU A 128 -10.64 0.12 5.97
N LEU A 129 -10.52 -0.37 4.73
CA LEU A 129 -11.15 -1.63 4.32
C LEU A 129 -10.66 -2.79 5.16
N GLY A 130 -9.34 -2.89 5.40
CA GLY A 130 -8.77 -3.90 6.28
C GLY A 130 -9.39 -3.89 7.66
N TYR A 131 -9.58 -2.70 8.22
CA TYR A 131 -10.16 -2.55 9.56
C TYR A 131 -11.68 -2.78 9.59
N TYR A 132 -12.46 -2.20 8.68
CA TYR A 132 -13.92 -2.24 8.75
C TYR A 132 -14.54 -3.48 8.11
N VAL A 133 -13.91 -4.06 7.11
CA VAL A 133 -14.42 -5.22 6.37
C VAL A 133 -13.66 -6.48 6.72
N PHE A 134 -12.34 -6.50 6.47
CA PHE A 134 -11.54 -7.74 6.58
C PHE A 134 -11.20 -8.15 8.01
N SER A 135 -11.45 -7.33 9.03
CA SER A 135 -11.33 -7.75 10.44
C SER A 135 -12.62 -8.37 11.00
N ASN A 136 -13.69 -8.46 10.20
CA ASN A 136 -14.96 -9.03 10.63
C ASN A 136 -14.92 -10.56 10.56
N ASP A 137 -15.34 -11.24 11.65
CA ASP A 137 -15.30 -12.71 11.75
C ASP A 137 -16.17 -13.41 10.70
N ASN A 138 -17.27 -12.77 10.25
CA ASN A 138 -18.10 -13.33 9.20
C ASN A 138 -17.36 -13.31 7.85
N VAL A 139 -16.63 -12.24 7.55
CA VAL A 139 -15.82 -12.12 6.33
C VAL A 139 -14.67 -13.13 6.36
N ILE A 140 -13.97 -13.25 7.50
CA ILE A 140 -12.89 -14.23 7.67
C ILE A 140 -13.41 -15.65 7.42
N ARG A 141 -14.53 -16.05 8.05
CA ARG A 141 -15.14 -17.38 7.84
C ARG A 141 -15.55 -17.61 6.38
N GLN A 142 -16.00 -16.59 5.66
CA GLN A 142 -16.32 -16.74 4.25
C GLN A 142 -15.07 -16.93 3.41
N LEU A 143 -14.00 -16.17 3.67
CA LEU A 143 -12.71 -16.34 2.99
C LEU A 143 -12.12 -17.72 3.27
N GLU A 144 -12.17 -18.21 4.51
CA GLU A 144 -11.76 -19.57 4.86
C GLU A 144 -12.54 -20.64 4.09
N LYS A 145 -13.88 -20.50 4.05
CA LYS A 145 -14.76 -21.43 3.33
C LYS A 145 -14.48 -21.50 1.84
N TYR A 146 -14.17 -20.36 1.22
CA TYR A 146 -13.91 -20.26 -0.22
C TYR A 146 -12.41 -20.16 -0.55
N CYS A 147 -11.52 -20.43 0.40
CA CYS A 147 -10.07 -20.29 0.23
C CYS A 147 -9.54 -21.09 -0.98
N ILE A 148 -9.92 -22.38 -1.08
CA ILE A 148 -9.43 -23.25 -2.18
C ILE A 148 -9.90 -22.75 -3.54
N PRO A 149 -11.22 -22.51 -3.81
CA PRO A 149 -11.65 -21.99 -5.09
C PRO A 149 -11.07 -20.61 -5.42
N LEU A 150 -10.90 -19.73 -4.45
CA LEU A 150 -10.23 -18.43 -4.65
C LEU A 150 -8.77 -18.60 -5.06
N LEU A 151 -8.03 -19.46 -4.36
CA LEU A 151 -6.63 -19.73 -4.66
C LEU A 151 -6.45 -20.32 -6.06
N VAL A 152 -7.29 -21.29 -6.45
CA VAL A 152 -7.27 -21.90 -7.78
C VAL A 152 -7.58 -20.85 -8.85
N THR A 153 -8.60 -20.01 -8.63
CA THR A 153 -8.98 -18.94 -9.56
C THR A 153 -7.85 -17.92 -9.69
N ALA A 154 -7.25 -17.48 -8.60
CA ALA A 154 -6.10 -16.58 -8.59
C ALA A 154 -4.90 -17.20 -9.35
N GLY A 155 -4.62 -18.48 -9.14
CA GLY A 155 -3.56 -19.20 -9.85
C GLY A 155 -3.80 -19.24 -11.37
N ILE A 156 -5.01 -19.55 -11.79
CA ILE A 156 -5.39 -19.56 -13.22
C ILE A 156 -5.25 -18.16 -13.82
N LEU A 157 -5.80 -17.14 -13.17
CA LEU A 157 -5.71 -15.76 -13.64
C LEU A 157 -4.26 -15.28 -13.71
N GLY A 158 -3.43 -15.64 -12.72
CA GLY A 158 -2.01 -15.31 -12.70
C GLY A 158 -1.23 -15.95 -13.85
N VAL A 159 -1.49 -17.22 -14.14
CA VAL A 159 -0.88 -17.90 -15.31
C VAL A 159 -1.31 -17.22 -16.61
N ILE A 160 -2.61 -16.98 -16.79
CA ILE A 160 -3.15 -16.31 -18.00
C ILE A 160 -2.53 -14.92 -18.14
N TYR A 161 -2.47 -14.14 -17.05
CA TYR A 161 -1.85 -12.82 -17.05
C TYR A 161 -0.37 -12.87 -17.47
N THR A 162 0.39 -13.80 -16.90
CA THR A 162 1.81 -13.96 -17.21
C THR A 162 2.04 -14.37 -18.66
N VAL A 163 1.20 -15.28 -19.21
CA VAL A 163 1.31 -15.73 -20.60
C VAL A 163 0.98 -14.59 -21.59
N ILE A 164 -0.08 -13.82 -21.32
CA ILE A 164 -0.52 -12.74 -22.23
C ILE A 164 0.49 -11.60 -22.26
N TYR A 165 1.05 -11.24 -21.10
CA TYR A 165 1.95 -10.09 -20.95
C TYR A 165 3.42 -10.48 -20.81
N TYR A 166 3.79 -11.69 -21.26
CA TYR A 166 5.17 -12.17 -21.21
C TYR A 166 6.09 -11.28 -22.05
N GLY A 167 7.13 -10.74 -21.38
CA GLY A 167 8.09 -9.84 -22.04
C GLY A 167 7.68 -8.37 -22.08
N GLU A 168 6.46 -8.02 -21.67
CA GLU A 168 6.00 -6.64 -21.57
C GLU A 168 6.50 -5.95 -20.31
N ASN A 169 6.47 -4.61 -20.31
CA ASN A 169 6.79 -3.83 -19.10
C ASN A 169 5.61 -3.88 -18.13
N TYR A 170 5.71 -4.72 -17.11
CA TYR A 170 4.67 -4.87 -16.07
C TYR A 170 4.37 -3.60 -15.27
N ALA A 171 5.22 -2.57 -15.32
CA ALA A 171 4.94 -1.27 -14.72
C ALA A 171 4.15 -0.33 -15.65
N ALA A 172 3.98 -0.70 -16.91
CA ALA A 172 3.24 0.11 -17.88
C ALA A 172 1.75 0.16 -17.55
N SER A 173 1.15 1.35 -17.65
CA SER A 173 -0.25 1.58 -17.32
C SER A 173 -1.24 0.61 -18.00
N PRO A 174 -1.13 0.29 -19.31
CA PRO A 174 -2.07 -0.63 -19.94
C PRO A 174 -1.97 -2.07 -19.43
N VAL A 175 -0.81 -2.49 -18.91
CA VAL A 175 -0.59 -3.82 -18.35
C VAL A 175 -1.14 -3.89 -16.91
N VAL A 176 -0.81 -2.91 -16.08
CA VAL A 176 -1.22 -2.86 -14.67
C VAL A 176 -2.72 -2.64 -14.50
N ASN A 177 -3.33 -1.83 -15.37
CA ASN A 177 -4.75 -1.45 -15.27
C ASN A 177 -5.68 -2.34 -16.11
N CYS A 178 -5.21 -3.43 -16.67
CA CYS A 178 -6.09 -4.34 -17.37
C CYS A 178 -7.04 -5.08 -16.40
N PRO A 179 -8.27 -5.42 -16.83
CA PRO A 179 -9.23 -6.12 -15.97
C PRO A 179 -8.70 -7.44 -15.39
N LEU A 180 -7.85 -8.14 -16.15
CA LEU A 180 -7.23 -9.39 -15.73
C LEU A 180 -6.25 -9.19 -14.56
N ALA A 181 -5.40 -8.14 -14.64
CA ALA A 181 -4.47 -7.80 -13.57
C ALA A 181 -5.21 -7.42 -12.27
N ILE A 182 -6.30 -6.67 -12.41
CA ILE A 182 -7.13 -6.25 -11.29
C ILE A 182 -7.82 -7.44 -10.63
N ALA A 183 -8.42 -8.33 -11.44
CA ALA A 183 -9.06 -9.54 -10.94
C ALA A 183 -8.05 -10.45 -10.23
N PHE A 184 -6.87 -10.66 -10.82
CA PHE A 184 -5.79 -11.44 -10.23
C PHE A 184 -5.29 -10.85 -8.90
N ALA A 185 -5.10 -9.53 -8.84
CA ALA A 185 -4.60 -8.86 -7.65
C ALA A 185 -5.62 -8.80 -6.51
N TRP A 186 -6.93 -8.90 -6.80
CA TRP A 186 -7.99 -8.84 -5.81
C TRP A 186 -8.35 -10.21 -5.21
N ILE A 187 -8.33 -11.28 -6.00
CA ILE A 187 -8.67 -12.63 -5.58
C ILE A 187 -7.52 -13.29 -4.82
#